data_f1eb8dbb5e64d87100fb69c296804f7e
#
_entry.id   f1eb8dbb5e64d87100fb69c296804f7e
#
_cell.length_a   1.000
_cell.length_b   1.000
_cell.length_c   1.000
_cell.angle_alpha   90.00
_cell.angle_beta   90.00
_cell.angle_gamma   90.00
#
_symmetry.space_group_name_H-M   'P 1'
#
loop_
_entity.id
_entity.type
_entity.pdbx_description
1 polymer ?
#
loop_
_entity_poly.entity_id
_entity_poly.type
_entity_poly.pdbx_seq_one_letter_code
_entity_poly.pdbx_strand_id
1 'polypeptide(L)'
;MKKTLAIVLMVLCVFSAFAQGAAEGTAKDDQVKVVLLTDATGIDDKSFNAAAWRGILAFYGDEGAGRGTLYENITAQTSDDYVPNLKNAAEADWDLVITTGFTWGDAVTEVAALYPDQKFIIVDVDYLPQTENLIQYIYEEEQGSYLVGVAAATQAKLDGIANPKFGFVGGVAGATITKFEIGYIEGVKSVFPDAEIVDYYVNNWGDPASAKTAAKSMYDSGVYCIFAAAGGSGLGVINQAKEERLAGKNVWAIGVDSDQYEDGVYAEGKSAVLTSMIKVVENSTLDALTKVKEGTWKGGVVTQNMANEGVGYATTNSELKAEAKAAADSAKADILSGKLVVDKTYAAAKAKGVAPAGLGAIDD
;
A
#
# COMPACT_ATOMS: atom_id res chain seq x y z
N MET A 1 85.33 -36.10 23.48
CA MET A 1 85.97 -34.90 24.06
C MET A 1 84.96 -33.76 23.99
N LYS A 2 84.89 -33.07 25.11
CA LYS A 2 84.18 -31.82 25.39
C LYS A 2 82.67 -31.86 25.55
N LYS A 3 82.28 -31.87 26.78
CA LYS A 3 81.00 -31.63 27.41
C LYS A 3 80.66 -30.13 27.24
N THR A 4 79.44 -29.76 26.97
CA THR A 4 78.93 -28.43 27.32
C THR A 4 77.54 -28.62 27.94
N LEU A 5 77.46 -28.22 29.16
CA LEU A 5 76.35 -28.18 30.10
C LEU A 5 75.45 -26.99 29.76
N ALA A 6 74.18 -27.18 29.47
CA ALA A 6 73.24 -26.08 29.35
C ALA A 6 72.32 -26.07 30.58
N ILE A 7 72.42 -25.04 31.39
CA ILE A 7 71.62 -24.76 32.56
C ILE A 7 70.25 -24.25 32.10
N VAL A 8 69.20 -24.95 32.45
CA VAL A 8 67.82 -24.50 32.27
C VAL A 8 67.42 -23.71 33.53
N LEU A 9 67.25 -22.43 33.34
CA LEU A 9 66.74 -21.54 34.37
C LEU A 9 65.21 -21.61 34.38
N MET A 10 64.61 -22.20 35.40
CA MET A 10 63.17 -22.34 35.61
C MET A 10 62.69 -21.03 36.27
N VAL A 11 62.05 -20.12 35.51
CA VAL A 11 61.36 -18.96 36.02
C VAL A 11 59.92 -19.36 36.34
N LEU A 12 59.59 -19.44 37.63
CA LEU A 12 58.21 -19.54 38.11
C LEU A 12 57.51 -18.20 37.92
N CYS A 13 56.65 -18.05 36.91
CA CYS A 13 55.68 -17.01 36.86
C CYS A 13 54.41 -17.42 37.62
N VAL A 14 54.22 -16.80 38.76
CA VAL A 14 52.96 -16.88 39.53
C VAL A 14 51.92 -16.04 38.74
N PHE A 15 51.04 -16.69 38.03
CA PHE A 15 49.86 -16.03 37.50
C PHE A 15 48.80 -15.95 38.60
N SER A 16 48.63 -14.78 39.18
CA SER A 16 47.45 -14.43 39.96
C SER A 16 46.24 -14.33 39.00
N ALA A 17 45.37 -15.32 39.06
CA ALA A 17 44.09 -15.30 38.39
C ALA A 17 43.20 -14.22 39.05
N PHE A 18 43.14 -13.05 38.47
CA PHE A 18 42.01 -12.15 38.65
C PHE A 18 40.84 -12.73 37.81
N ALA A 19 39.96 -13.42 38.48
CA ALA A 19 38.63 -13.70 37.93
C ALA A 19 37.86 -12.38 37.87
N GLN A 20 38.03 -11.64 36.80
CA GLN A 20 37.09 -10.62 36.39
C GLN A 20 35.91 -11.37 35.81
N GLY A 21 34.82 -11.42 36.58
CA GLY A 21 33.52 -11.81 36.03
C GLY A 21 33.19 -10.85 34.87
N ALA A 22 33.46 -11.28 33.66
CA ALA A 22 32.79 -10.73 32.50
C ALA A 22 31.33 -11.04 32.75
N ALA A 23 30.54 -10.01 33.05
CA ALA A 23 29.12 -10.07 32.82
C ALA A 23 28.98 -10.47 31.35
N GLU A 24 28.49 -11.66 31.09
CA GLU A 24 27.91 -12.01 29.81
C GLU A 24 26.75 -11.03 29.62
N GLY A 25 27.05 -9.85 29.04
CA GLY A 25 26.04 -9.10 28.35
C GLY A 25 25.53 -10.05 27.27
N THR A 26 24.34 -10.58 27.46
CA THR A 26 23.59 -11.17 26.37
C THR A 26 23.69 -10.18 25.22
N ALA A 27 24.43 -10.53 24.16
CA ALA A 27 24.34 -9.82 22.91
C ALA A 27 22.84 -9.78 22.62
N LYS A 28 22.22 -8.59 22.72
CA LYS A 28 20.88 -8.38 22.24
C LYS A 28 20.96 -8.84 20.79
N ASP A 29 20.11 -9.76 20.42
CA ASP A 29 19.94 -10.16 19.03
C ASP A 29 19.63 -8.86 18.28
N ASP A 30 20.58 -8.34 17.51
CA ASP A 30 20.51 -7.03 16.86
C ASP A 30 19.48 -7.02 15.70
N GLN A 31 18.68 -8.09 15.58
CA GLN A 31 17.67 -8.24 14.54
C GLN A 31 16.33 -7.72 15.05
N VAL A 32 15.77 -6.76 14.33
CA VAL A 32 14.43 -6.23 14.60
C VAL A 32 13.39 -7.35 14.43
N LYS A 33 12.43 -7.44 15.35
CA LYS A 33 11.29 -8.37 15.26
C LYS A 33 10.01 -7.59 14.95
N VAL A 34 9.24 -8.05 13.98
CA VAL A 34 8.05 -7.36 13.50
C VAL A 34 6.87 -8.30 13.29
N VAL A 35 5.68 -7.83 13.62
CA VAL A 35 4.42 -8.49 13.26
C VAL A 35 3.53 -7.55 12.45
N LEU A 36 2.97 -8.08 11.36
CA LEU A 36 1.97 -7.41 10.53
C LEU A 36 0.58 -7.93 10.86
N LEU A 37 -0.31 -7.04 11.25
CA LEU A 37 -1.72 -7.34 11.46
C LEU A 37 -2.52 -6.82 10.27
N THR A 38 -3.26 -7.72 9.63
CA THR A 38 -4.10 -7.42 8.45
C THR A 38 -5.57 -7.68 8.74
N ASP A 39 -6.44 -7.09 7.94
CA ASP A 39 -7.85 -7.48 7.89
C ASP A 39 -8.04 -8.90 7.31
N ALA A 40 -9.28 -9.32 7.10
CA ALA A 40 -9.64 -10.66 6.65
C ALA A 40 -9.12 -11.03 5.25
N THR A 41 -8.64 -10.06 4.45
CA THR A 41 -8.06 -10.35 3.12
C THR A 41 -6.64 -10.91 3.20
N GLY A 42 -5.95 -10.67 4.31
CA GLY A 42 -4.59 -11.20 4.52
C GLY A 42 -3.57 -10.65 3.54
N ILE A 43 -2.38 -11.26 3.53
CA ILE A 43 -1.24 -10.85 2.68
C ILE A 43 -1.35 -11.34 1.22
N ASP A 44 -2.42 -12.05 0.86
CA ASP A 44 -2.66 -12.58 -0.49
C ASP A 44 -3.61 -11.71 -1.34
N ASP A 45 -3.95 -10.51 -0.87
CA ASP A 45 -4.87 -9.57 -1.53
C ASP A 45 -4.37 -9.02 -2.87
N LYS A 46 -3.12 -9.29 -3.24
CA LYS A 46 -2.43 -8.79 -4.45
C LYS A 46 -2.33 -7.26 -4.53
N SER A 47 -2.60 -6.56 -3.43
CA SER A 47 -2.73 -5.11 -3.36
C SER A 47 -2.06 -4.59 -2.08
N PHE A 48 -2.81 -4.04 -1.16
CA PHE A 48 -2.41 -3.25 -0.01
C PHE A 48 -1.64 -4.03 1.06
N ASN A 49 -2.23 -5.13 1.57
CA ASN A 49 -1.57 -5.94 2.60
C ASN A 49 -0.36 -6.70 2.03
N ALA A 50 -0.48 -7.20 0.79
CA ALA A 50 0.64 -7.82 0.07
C ALA A 50 1.81 -6.84 -0.09
N ALA A 51 1.55 -5.54 -0.35
CA ALA A 51 2.56 -4.51 -0.45
C ALA A 51 3.28 -4.28 0.89
N ALA A 52 2.53 -4.16 1.99
CA ALA A 52 3.13 -4.04 3.33
C ALA A 52 4.03 -5.25 3.66
N TRP A 53 3.56 -6.45 3.32
CA TRP A 53 4.32 -7.68 3.52
C TRP A 53 5.61 -7.73 2.71
N ARG A 54 5.57 -7.32 1.42
CA ARG A 54 6.78 -7.21 0.60
C ARG A 54 7.82 -6.27 1.19
N GLY A 55 7.40 -5.15 1.81
CA GLY A 55 8.31 -4.25 2.50
C GLY A 55 9.02 -4.93 3.68
N ILE A 56 8.33 -5.77 4.44
CA ILE A 56 8.94 -6.59 5.50
C ILE A 56 9.95 -7.57 4.90
N LEU A 57 9.56 -8.35 3.89
CA LEU A 57 10.47 -9.30 3.23
C LEU A 57 11.71 -8.62 2.65
N ALA A 58 11.55 -7.45 2.04
CA ALA A 58 12.66 -6.67 1.49
C ALA A 58 13.65 -6.21 2.58
N PHE A 59 13.16 -5.89 3.80
CA PHE A 59 14.02 -5.51 4.92
C PHE A 59 14.92 -6.66 5.38
N TYR A 60 14.42 -7.88 5.41
CA TYR A 60 15.19 -9.06 5.82
C TYR A 60 16.01 -9.67 4.67
N GLY A 61 15.66 -9.36 3.41
CA GLY A 61 16.36 -9.87 2.23
C GLY A 61 16.13 -11.37 1.98
N ASP A 62 15.11 -11.95 2.58
CA ASP A 62 14.72 -13.35 2.38
C ASP A 62 13.19 -13.53 2.30
N GLU A 63 12.76 -14.69 1.78
CA GLU A 63 11.35 -15.07 1.63
C GLU A 63 10.97 -16.19 2.61
N GLY A 64 11.39 -16.17 3.86
CA GLY A 64 10.87 -17.13 4.81
C GLY A 64 11.79 -17.64 5.91
N ALA A 65 13.09 -17.43 5.82
CA ALA A 65 14.03 -17.92 6.82
C ALA A 65 13.79 -17.33 8.23
N GLY A 66 13.32 -16.07 8.29
CA GLY A 66 12.98 -15.39 9.55
C GLY A 66 11.53 -15.53 9.99
N ARG A 67 10.65 -16.15 9.19
CA ARG A 67 9.22 -16.24 9.50
C ARG A 67 8.98 -17.04 10.78
N GLY A 68 8.09 -16.56 11.65
CA GLY A 68 7.81 -17.14 12.96
C GLY A 68 8.85 -16.82 14.04
N THR A 69 9.96 -16.17 13.70
CA THR A 69 11.01 -15.75 14.65
C THR A 69 11.34 -14.29 14.59
N LEU A 70 11.57 -13.73 13.39
CA LEU A 70 11.90 -12.33 13.17
C LEU A 70 10.71 -11.55 12.63
N TYR A 71 9.85 -12.17 11.86
CA TYR A 71 8.66 -11.55 11.32
C TYR A 71 7.51 -12.56 11.18
N GLU A 72 6.28 -12.09 11.32
CA GLU A 72 5.06 -12.89 11.15
C GLU A 72 3.92 -11.99 10.65
N ASN A 73 2.88 -12.60 10.11
CA ASN A 73 1.61 -11.93 9.86
C ASN A 73 0.46 -12.62 10.61
N ILE A 74 -0.47 -11.81 11.11
CA ILE A 74 -1.70 -12.26 11.75
C ILE A 74 -2.86 -11.64 11.01
N THR A 75 -3.75 -12.47 10.48
CA THR A 75 -4.95 -12.05 9.75
C THR A 75 -6.15 -12.07 10.70
N ALA A 76 -6.77 -10.91 10.94
CA ALA A 76 -8.03 -10.80 11.65
C ALA A 76 -9.17 -11.30 10.77
N GLN A 77 -10.08 -12.08 11.31
CA GLN A 77 -11.24 -12.58 10.55
C GLN A 77 -12.39 -11.57 10.55
N THR A 78 -12.49 -10.81 11.62
CA THR A 78 -13.49 -9.75 11.79
C THR A 78 -12.89 -8.57 12.56
N SER A 79 -13.56 -7.43 12.60
CA SER A 79 -13.15 -6.28 13.40
C SER A 79 -13.10 -6.56 14.92
N ASP A 80 -13.84 -7.57 15.39
CA ASP A 80 -13.81 -7.97 16.80
C ASP A 80 -12.47 -8.58 17.21
N ASP A 81 -11.67 -9.05 16.23
CA ASP A 81 -10.33 -9.59 16.46
C ASP A 81 -9.26 -8.48 16.59
N TYR A 82 -9.53 -7.24 16.21
CA TYR A 82 -8.53 -6.19 16.12
C TYR A 82 -7.87 -5.87 17.47
N VAL A 83 -8.67 -5.55 18.49
CA VAL A 83 -8.15 -5.24 19.84
C VAL A 83 -7.45 -6.46 20.46
N PRO A 84 -8.03 -7.68 20.46
CA PRO A 84 -7.34 -8.86 20.96
C PRO A 84 -6.01 -9.14 20.27
N ASN A 85 -5.97 -9.07 18.93
CA ASN A 85 -4.73 -9.33 18.18
C ASN A 85 -3.65 -8.28 18.47
N LEU A 86 -4.02 -6.99 18.57
CA LEU A 86 -3.10 -5.92 18.93
C LEU A 86 -2.54 -6.10 20.36
N LYS A 87 -3.38 -6.44 21.35
CA LYS A 87 -2.94 -6.70 22.72
C LYS A 87 -1.98 -7.90 22.77
N ASN A 88 -2.34 -9.00 22.11
CA ASN A 88 -1.48 -10.17 22.05
C ASN A 88 -0.13 -9.84 21.38
N ALA A 89 -0.14 -9.03 20.32
CA ALA A 89 1.07 -8.58 19.65
C ALA A 89 1.93 -7.66 20.54
N ALA A 90 1.30 -6.74 21.28
CA ALA A 90 2.00 -5.84 22.20
C ALA A 90 2.58 -6.55 23.44
N GLU A 91 2.00 -7.68 23.85
CA GLU A 91 2.49 -8.52 24.95
C GLU A 91 3.54 -9.54 24.51
N ALA A 92 3.66 -9.77 23.21
CA ALA A 92 4.69 -10.61 22.64
C ALA A 92 6.01 -9.84 22.45
N ASP A 93 7.09 -10.55 22.18
CA ASP A 93 8.45 -9.97 22.04
C ASP A 93 8.67 -9.44 20.61
N TRP A 94 7.80 -8.50 20.15
CA TRP A 94 7.94 -7.77 18.88
C TRP A 94 8.47 -6.36 19.12
N ASP A 95 9.46 -5.93 18.34
CA ASP A 95 9.98 -4.55 18.40
C ASP A 95 9.04 -3.57 17.70
N LEU A 96 8.26 -4.07 16.72
CA LEU A 96 7.33 -3.28 15.92
C LEU A 96 6.05 -4.05 15.62
N VAL A 97 4.91 -3.41 15.82
CA VAL A 97 3.59 -3.89 15.40
C VAL A 97 3.10 -3.01 14.26
N ILE A 98 2.79 -3.61 13.13
CA ILE A 98 2.29 -2.94 11.92
C ILE A 98 0.82 -3.27 11.73
N THR A 99 -0.01 -2.26 11.48
CA THR A 99 -1.40 -2.42 11.04
C THR A 99 -1.62 -1.76 9.70
N THR A 100 -2.41 -2.42 8.85
CA THR A 100 -2.75 -1.92 7.52
C THR A 100 -4.21 -1.54 7.41
N GLY A 101 -4.47 -0.27 7.10
CA GLY A 101 -5.79 0.26 6.81
C GLY A 101 -6.48 0.99 7.98
N PHE A 102 -7.31 1.95 7.60
CA PHE A 102 -7.99 2.85 8.53
C PHE A 102 -8.99 2.15 9.47
N THR A 103 -9.45 0.97 9.11
CA THR A 103 -10.38 0.19 9.95
C THR A 103 -9.79 -0.23 11.30
N TRP A 104 -8.45 -0.22 11.43
CA TRP A 104 -7.74 -0.47 12.68
C TRP A 104 -7.69 0.74 13.63
N GLY A 105 -8.11 1.93 13.20
CA GLY A 105 -7.87 3.20 13.89
C GLY A 105 -8.27 3.21 15.36
N ASP A 106 -9.51 2.80 15.67
CA ASP A 106 -10.02 2.76 17.05
C ASP A 106 -9.23 1.76 17.91
N ALA A 107 -8.95 0.58 17.38
CA ALA A 107 -8.20 -0.46 18.08
C ALA A 107 -6.75 -0.03 18.36
N VAL A 108 -6.07 0.60 17.38
CA VAL A 108 -4.73 1.16 17.56
C VAL A 108 -4.73 2.28 18.60
N THR A 109 -5.74 3.16 18.58
CA THR A 109 -5.86 4.24 19.57
C THR A 109 -5.95 3.67 21.00
N GLU A 110 -6.80 2.64 21.21
CA GLU A 110 -6.93 1.99 22.51
C GLU A 110 -5.61 1.33 22.94
N VAL A 111 -5.04 0.49 22.07
CA VAL A 111 -3.94 -0.38 22.48
C VAL A 111 -2.61 0.39 22.56
N ALA A 112 -2.33 1.35 21.68
CA ALA A 112 -1.12 2.15 21.77
C ALA A 112 -1.07 2.99 23.05
N ALA A 113 -2.21 3.42 23.57
CA ALA A 113 -2.29 4.11 24.86
C ALA A 113 -2.04 3.18 26.06
N LEU A 114 -2.38 1.89 25.97
CA LEU A 114 -2.15 0.89 27.01
C LEU A 114 -0.71 0.39 27.06
N TYR A 115 -0.01 0.41 25.92
CA TYR A 115 1.36 -0.12 25.77
C TYR A 115 2.32 0.98 25.25
N PRO A 116 2.65 2.00 26.08
CA PRO A 116 3.40 3.16 25.63
C PRO A 116 4.86 2.84 25.21
N ASP A 117 5.42 1.73 25.65
CA ASP A 117 6.77 1.29 25.28
C ASP A 117 6.80 0.48 23.97
N GLN A 118 5.65 -0.05 23.51
CA GLN A 118 5.53 -0.79 22.25
C GLN A 118 5.43 0.19 21.10
N LYS A 119 6.19 -0.07 20.02
CA LYS A 119 6.12 0.72 18.78
C LYS A 119 5.05 0.19 17.85
N PHE A 120 4.23 1.11 17.33
CA PHE A 120 3.15 0.80 16.39
C PHE A 120 3.28 1.66 15.14
N ILE A 121 2.89 1.10 13.99
CA ILE A 121 2.51 1.91 12.84
C ILE A 121 1.10 1.54 12.38
N ILE A 122 0.43 2.54 11.81
CA ILE A 122 -0.82 2.36 11.08
C ILE A 122 -0.69 3.04 9.72
N VAL A 123 -1.17 2.37 8.68
CA VAL A 123 -1.17 2.88 7.31
C VAL A 123 -2.59 3.35 6.94
N ASP A 124 -2.69 4.48 6.21
CA ASP A 124 -3.93 5.15 5.78
C ASP A 124 -4.68 5.89 6.87
N VAL A 125 -3.94 6.41 7.83
CA VAL A 125 -4.50 7.21 8.95
C VAL A 125 -3.56 8.38 9.26
N ASP A 126 -4.11 9.53 9.64
CA ASP A 126 -3.38 10.72 10.11
C ASP A 126 -4.10 11.49 11.23
N TYR A 127 -5.26 11.00 11.64
CA TYR A 127 -6.16 11.66 12.58
C TYR A 127 -6.16 11.09 14.00
N LEU A 128 -5.39 10.01 14.27
CA LEU A 128 -5.30 9.46 15.61
C LEU A 128 -4.47 10.36 16.53
N PRO A 129 -4.62 10.22 17.88
CA PRO A 129 -3.77 10.93 18.82
C PRO A 129 -2.29 10.72 18.51
N GLN A 130 -1.53 11.82 18.47
CA GLN A 130 -0.09 11.74 18.25
C GLN A 130 0.62 11.36 19.55
N THR A 131 1.27 10.20 19.56
CA THR A 131 2.04 9.67 20.69
C THR A 131 3.44 9.28 20.22
N GLU A 132 4.39 9.19 21.13
CA GLU A 132 5.79 8.87 20.80
C GLU A 132 5.95 7.42 20.27
N ASN A 133 5.02 6.54 20.57
CA ASN A 133 5.08 5.13 20.18
C ASN A 133 4.27 4.79 18.91
N LEU A 134 3.63 5.76 18.26
CA LEU A 134 2.80 5.53 17.06
C LEU A 134 3.26 6.40 15.89
N ILE A 135 3.58 5.78 14.76
CA ILE A 135 3.71 6.47 13.47
C ILE A 135 2.48 6.18 12.62
N GLN A 136 1.85 7.24 12.11
CA GLN A 136 0.73 7.19 11.20
C GLN A 136 1.23 7.53 9.79
N TYR A 137 1.10 6.60 8.84
CA TYR A 137 1.46 6.84 7.45
C TYR A 137 0.22 7.15 6.63
N ILE A 138 0.22 8.29 5.95
CA ILE A 138 -0.84 8.73 5.06
C ILE A 138 -0.30 8.96 3.66
N TYR A 139 -1.12 8.71 2.65
CA TYR A 139 -0.76 8.88 1.25
C TYR A 139 -1.59 9.98 0.59
N GLU A 140 -1.02 10.63 -0.42
CA GLU A 140 -1.74 11.55 -1.32
C GLU A 140 -2.19 10.76 -2.55
N GLU A 141 -3.15 9.85 -2.34
CA GLU A 141 -3.67 8.91 -3.35
C GLU A 141 -4.28 9.63 -4.54
N GLU A 142 -4.86 10.82 -4.32
CA GLU A 142 -5.45 11.64 -5.38
C GLU A 142 -4.44 11.98 -6.48
N GLN A 143 -3.17 12.11 -6.14
CA GLN A 143 -2.13 12.44 -7.12
C GLN A 143 -1.90 11.28 -8.12
N GLY A 144 -1.71 10.06 -7.61
CA GLY A 144 -1.55 8.88 -8.47
C GLY A 144 -2.82 8.54 -9.25
N SER A 145 -3.98 8.71 -8.60
CA SER A 145 -5.29 8.47 -9.20
C SER A 145 -5.59 9.43 -10.34
N TYR A 146 -5.16 10.69 -10.23
CA TYR A 146 -5.24 11.65 -11.32
C TYR A 146 -4.47 11.16 -12.56
N LEU A 147 -3.27 10.62 -12.38
CA LEU A 147 -2.44 10.13 -13.49
C LEU A 147 -3.11 8.99 -14.23
N VAL A 148 -3.67 8.00 -13.51
CA VAL A 148 -4.36 6.88 -14.16
C VAL A 148 -5.66 7.31 -14.82
N GLY A 149 -6.34 8.33 -14.28
CA GLY A 149 -7.49 8.97 -14.93
C GLY A 149 -7.13 9.62 -16.26
N VAL A 150 -6.05 10.44 -16.30
CA VAL A 150 -5.51 11.04 -17.51
C VAL A 150 -5.10 9.99 -18.53
N ALA A 151 -4.38 8.95 -18.08
CA ALA A 151 -3.91 7.86 -18.94
C ALA A 151 -5.09 7.12 -19.60
N ALA A 152 -6.10 6.72 -18.82
CA ALA A 152 -7.27 6.00 -19.33
C ALA A 152 -8.11 6.86 -20.28
N ALA A 153 -8.33 8.11 -19.96
CA ALA A 153 -9.09 9.04 -20.81
C ALA A 153 -8.33 9.35 -22.12
N THR A 154 -7.01 9.54 -22.06
CA THR A 154 -6.20 9.74 -23.26
C THR A 154 -6.20 8.48 -24.13
N GLN A 155 -6.09 7.30 -23.52
CA GLN A 155 -6.20 6.01 -24.24
C GLN A 155 -7.54 5.89 -24.96
N ALA A 156 -8.67 6.20 -24.29
CA ALA A 156 -10.01 6.19 -24.90
C ALA A 156 -10.09 7.12 -26.12
N LYS A 157 -9.52 8.31 -26.01
CA LYS A 157 -9.44 9.26 -27.13
C LYS A 157 -8.65 8.71 -28.31
N LEU A 158 -7.52 8.06 -28.05
CA LEU A 158 -6.66 7.44 -29.05
C LEU A 158 -7.28 6.17 -29.67
N ASP A 159 -8.19 5.53 -28.95
CA ASP A 159 -9.00 4.41 -29.41
C ASP A 159 -10.23 4.85 -30.22
N GLY A 160 -10.45 6.17 -30.36
CA GLY A 160 -11.55 6.72 -31.13
C GLY A 160 -12.92 6.68 -30.43
N ILE A 161 -12.94 6.55 -29.12
CA ILE A 161 -14.18 6.54 -28.33
C ILE A 161 -14.65 7.98 -28.16
N ALA A 162 -15.76 8.35 -28.80
CA ALA A 162 -16.23 9.73 -28.85
C ALA A 162 -16.81 10.22 -27.51
N ASN A 163 -17.57 9.37 -26.81
CA ASN A 163 -18.23 9.68 -25.54
C ASN A 163 -17.95 8.51 -24.57
N PRO A 164 -16.73 8.41 -24.04
CA PRO A 164 -16.38 7.33 -23.13
C PRO A 164 -17.09 7.48 -21.78
N LYS A 165 -17.54 6.35 -21.24
CA LYS A 165 -17.94 6.23 -19.84
C LYS A 165 -16.83 5.57 -19.07
N PHE A 166 -16.64 6.01 -17.84
CA PHE A 166 -15.63 5.45 -16.95
C PHE A 166 -16.28 4.95 -15.66
N GLY A 167 -15.68 3.93 -15.06
CA GLY A 167 -16.16 3.34 -13.83
C GLY A 167 -15.15 3.52 -12.68
N PHE A 168 -15.68 3.58 -11.47
CA PHE A 168 -14.93 3.48 -10.25
C PHE A 168 -15.55 2.40 -9.35
N VAL A 169 -14.75 1.48 -8.83
CA VAL A 169 -15.19 0.50 -7.85
C VAL A 169 -14.34 0.68 -6.59
N GLY A 170 -14.98 1.20 -5.53
CA GLY A 170 -14.38 1.36 -4.22
C GLY A 170 -14.60 0.14 -3.32
N GLY A 171 -13.67 -0.10 -2.40
CA GLY A 171 -13.82 -1.12 -1.36
C GLY A 171 -14.81 -0.67 -0.28
N VAL A 172 -14.29 -0.17 0.83
CA VAL A 172 -15.09 0.43 1.92
C VAL A 172 -14.98 1.95 1.84
N ALA A 173 -16.13 2.62 1.94
CA ALA A 173 -16.18 4.08 1.87
C ALA A 173 -15.44 4.74 3.05
N GLY A 174 -14.74 5.83 2.77
CA GLY A 174 -13.97 6.62 3.73
C GLY A 174 -13.03 7.60 3.04
N ALA A 175 -12.43 8.51 3.80
CA ALA A 175 -11.60 9.60 3.28
C ALA A 175 -10.46 9.11 2.36
N THR A 176 -9.82 7.98 2.67
CA THR A 176 -8.79 7.39 1.82
C THR A 176 -9.33 7.02 0.43
N ILE A 177 -10.50 6.34 0.38
CA ILE A 177 -11.06 5.90 -0.91
C ILE A 177 -11.66 7.08 -1.68
N THR A 178 -12.15 8.11 -0.99
CA THR A 178 -12.54 9.39 -1.59
C THR A 178 -11.39 10.02 -2.37
N LYS A 179 -10.16 10.01 -1.86
CA LYS A 179 -8.99 10.55 -2.57
C LYS A 179 -8.69 9.80 -3.87
N PHE A 180 -8.79 8.46 -3.86
CA PHE A 180 -8.65 7.67 -5.08
C PHE A 180 -9.71 8.04 -6.12
N GLU A 181 -10.96 8.11 -5.70
CA GLU A 181 -12.08 8.39 -6.59
C GLU A 181 -12.02 9.79 -7.18
N ILE A 182 -11.86 10.82 -6.34
CA ILE A 182 -11.83 12.22 -6.79
C ILE A 182 -10.63 12.46 -7.70
N GLY A 183 -9.44 11.98 -7.35
CA GLY A 183 -8.27 12.11 -8.21
C GLY A 183 -8.50 11.47 -9.59
N TYR A 184 -9.09 10.29 -9.63
CA TYR A 184 -9.42 9.61 -10.90
C TYR A 184 -10.43 10.41 -11.73
N ILE A 185 -11.52 10.89 -11.12
CA ILE A 185 -12.55 11.69 -11.79
C ILE A 185 -11.96 12.97 -12.37
N GLU A 186 -11.15 13.70 -11.59
CA GLU A 186 -10.49 14.91 -12.07
C GLU A 186 -9.55 14.63 -13.24
N GLY A 187 -8.78 13.54 -13.16
CA GLY A 187 -7.92 13.10 -14.25
C GLY A 187 -8.68 12.78 -15.53
N VAL A 188 -9.77 12.01 -15.44
CA VAL A 188 -10.65 11.71 -16.58
C VAL A 188 -11.25 12.99 -17.16
N LYS A 189 -11.81 13.85 -16.31
CA LYS A 189 -12.49 15.08 -16.75
C LYS A 189 -11.54 16.16 -17.28
N SER A 190 -10.26 16.08 -16.98
CA SER A 190 -9.25 16.94 -17.61
C SER A 190 -9.11 16.70 -19.13
N VAL A 191 -9.47 15.47 -19.59
CA VAL A 191 -9.43 15.06 -21.02
C VAL A 191 -10.82 15.07 -21.64
N PHE A 192 -11.82 14.60 -20.92
CA PHE A 192 -13.23 14.57 -21.30
C PHE A 192 -14.10 15.25 -20.23
N PRO A 193 -14.31 16.57 -20.30
CA PRO A 193 -15.05 17.31 -19.27
C PRO A 193 -16.46 16.77 -18.98
N ASP A 194 -17.13 16.27 -20.02
CA ASP A 194 -18.50 15.76 -19.95
C ASP A 194 -18.57 14.24 -19.77
N ALA A 195 -17.44 13.56 -19.47
CA ALA A 195 -17.45 12.12 -19.28
C ALA A 195 -18.42 11.68 -18.17
N GLU A 196 -19.23 10.68 -18.47
CA GLU A 196 -20.06 9.99 -17.47
C GLU A 196 -19.17 9.09 -16.61
N ILE A 197 -19.30 9.25 -15.29
CA ILE A 197 -18.63 8.39 -14.31
C ILE A 197 -19.68 7.58 -13.58
N VAL A 198 -19.47 6.26 -13.51
CA VAL A 198 -20.33 5.31 -12.79
C VAL A 198 -19.52 4.77 -11.62
N ASP A 199 -19.99 4.93 -10.40
CA ASP A 199 -19.34 4.44 -9.20
C ASP A 199 -20.13 3.31 -8.54
N TYR A 200 -19.40 2.48 -7.80
CA TYR A 200 -19.97 1.41 -6.97
C TYR A 200 -19.02 1.12 -5.80
N TYR A 201 -19.58 0.97 -4.60
CA TYR A 201 -18.82 0.56 -3.41
C TYR A 201 -19.24 -0.85 -2.99
N VAL A 202 -18.25 -1.74 -2.90
CA VAL A 202 -18.45 -3.14 -2.49
C VAL A 202 -18.83 -3.23 -1.01
N ASN A 203 -18.38 -2.26 -0.20
CA ASN A 203 -18.44 -2.25 1.25
C ASN A 203 -17.76 -3.49 1.90
N ASN A 204 -16.79 -4.05 1.22
CA ASN A 204 -16.00 -5.20 1.64
C ASN A 204 -14.66 -5.22 0.89
N TRP A 205 -13.57 -5.54 1.57
CA TRP A 205 -12.26 -5.67 0.94
C TRP A 205 -12.03 -7.05 0.31
N GLY A 206 -12.77 -8.08 0.73
CA GLY A 206 -12.60 -9.48 0.35
C GLY A 206 -13.80 -10.09 -0.40
N ASP A 207 -14.58 -9.32 -1.17
CA ASP A 207 -15.71 -9.82 -1.97
C ASP A 207 -15.50 -9.56 -3.48
N PRO A 208 -14.63 -10.33 -4.14
CA PRO A 208 -14.43 -10.19 -5.59
C PRO A 208 -15.65 -10.61 -6.40
N ALA A 209 -16.59 -11.39 -5.85
CA ALA A 209 -17.79 -11.80 -6.56
C ALA A 209 -18.76 -10.64 -6.78
N SER A 210 -19.01 -9.83 -5.74
CA SER A 210 -19.83 -8.63 -5.85
C SER A 210 -19.18 -7.59 -6.77
N ALA A 211 -17.86 -7.35 -6.65
CA ALA A 211 -17.12 -6.46 -7.52
C ALA A 211 -17.17 -6.90 -8.99
N LYS A 212 -17.06 -8.20 -9.26
CA LYS A 212 -17.19 -8.77 -10.62
C LYS A 212 -18.57 -8.53 -11.21
N THR A 213 -19.62 -8.71 -10.40
CA THR A 213 -21.01 -8.48 -10.84
C THR A 213 -21.25 -7.01 -11.17
N ALA A 214 -20.74 -6.09 -10.36
CA ALA A 214 -20.81 -4.65 -10.61
C ALA A 214 -20.04 -4.28 -11.89
N ALA A 215 -18.82 -4.77 -12.05
CA ALA A 215 -18.01 -4.53 -13.24
C ALA A 215 -18.68 -5.04 -14.51
N LYS A 216 -19.32 -6.23 -14.46
CA LYS A 216 -20.09 -6.74 -15.60
C LYS A 216 -21.22 -5.79 -15.98
N SER A 217 -21.99 -5.32 -15.03
CA SER A 217 -23.07 -4.35 -15.28
C SER A 217 -22.54 -3.05 -15.89
N MET A 218 -21.41 -2.55 -15.39
CA MET A 218 -20.76 -1.36 -15.92
C MET A 218 -20.30 -1.55 -17.37
N TYR A 219 -19.59 -2.65 -17.70
CA TYR A 219 -19.16 -2.93 -19.07
C TYR A 219 -20.35 -3.16 -20.01
N ASP A 220 -21.41 -3.81 -19.57
CA ASP A 220 -22.64 -3.99 -20.36
C ASP A 220 -23.36 -2.65 -20.63
N SER A 221 -23.20 -1.65 -19.75
CA SER A 221 -23.71 -0.29 -19.94
C SER A 221 -22.82 0.60 -20.81
N GLY A 222 -21.67 0.07 -21.28
CA GLY A 222 -20.74 0.77 -22.16
C GLY A 222 -19.61 1.48 -21.45
N VAL A 223 -19.32 1.17 -20.19
CA VAL A 223 -18.12 1.66 -19.50
C VAL A 223 -16.87 1.13 -20.20
N TYR A 224 -15.97 2.03 -20.55
CA TYR A 224 -14.73 1.72 -21.25
C TYR A 224 -13.61 1.24 -20.31
N CYS A 225 -13.47 1.89 -19.16
CA CYS A 225 -12.40 1.57 -18.21
C CYS A 225 -12.91 1.72 -16.78
N ILE A 226 -12.61 0.73 -15.91
CA ILE A 226 -12.99 0.75 -14.50
C ILE A 226 -11.73 0.81 -13.64
N PHE A 227 -11.65 1.81 -12.76
CA PHE A 227 -10.64 1.85 -11.70
C PHE A 227 -11.14 1.13 -10.45
N ALA A 228 -10.38 0.16 -9.96
CA ALA A 228 -10.74 -0.68 -8.82
C ALA A 228 -9.86 -0.36 -7.61
N ALA A 229 -10.26 0.59 -6.77
CA ALA A 229 -9.61 0.90 -5.49
C ALA A 229 -10.30 0.10 -4.36
N ALA A 230 -10.17 -1.22 -4.37
CA ALA A 230 -11.02 -2.13 -3.58
C ALA A 230 -10.27 -3.34 -2.97
N GLY A 231 -8.95 -3.29 -2.84
CA GLY A 231 -8.15 -4.38 -2.29
C GLY A 231 -8.41 -5.70 -3.01
N GLY A 232 -8.57 -6.80 -2.27
CA GLY A 232 -8.89 -8.13 -2.82
C GLY A 232 -10.19 -8.18 -3.61
N SER A 233 -11.20 -7.36 -3.26
CA SER A 233 -12.43 -7.23 -4.05
C SER A 233 -12.15 -6.75 -5.47
N GLY A 234 -11.13 -5.89 -5.69
CA GLY A 234 -10.74 -5.36 -6.98
C GLY A 234 -10.34 -6.43 -8.00
N LEU A 235 -9.88 -7.59 -7.55
CA LEU A 235 -9.60 -8.74 -8.42
C LEU A 235 -10.85 -9.20 -9.20
N GLY A 236 -12.05 -8.97 -8.64
CA GLY A 236 -13.29 -9.23 -9.34
C GLY A 236 -13.47 -8.36 -10.59
N VAL A 237 -13.14 -7.07 -10.50
CA VAL A 237 -13.15 -6.14 -11.65
C VAL A 237 -12.15 -6.57 -12.71
N ILE A 238 -10.91 -6.90 -12.30
CA ILE A 238 -9.86 -7.37 -13.20
C ILE A 238 -10.30 -8.65 -13.91
N ASN A 239 -10.87 -9.62 -13.18
CA ASN A 239 -11.36 -10.86 -13.75
C ASN A 239 -12.49 -10.62 -14.77
N GLN A 240 -13.42 -9.69 -14.49
CA GLN A 240 -14.46 -9.36 -15.46
C GLN A 240 -13.87 -8.69 -16.70
N ALA A 241 -12.92 -7.76 -16.54
CA ALA A 241 -12.25 -7.14 -17.68
C ALA A 241 -11.55 -8.19 -18.58
N LYS A 242 -10.92 -9.21 -17.97
CA LYS A 242 -10.33 -10.35 -18.73
C LYS A 242 -11.36 -11.07 -19.59
N GLU A 243 -12.52 -11.38 -19.03
CA GLU A 243 -13.60 -12.06 -19.76
C GLU A 243 -14.11 -11.20 -20.93
N GLU A 244 -14.29 -9.90 -20.70
CA GLU A 244 -14.72 -8.98 -21.75
C GLU A 244 -13.68 -8.82 -22.87
N ARG A 245 -12.39 -8.75 -22.50
CA ARG A 245 -11.27 -8.72 -23.47
C ARG A 245 -11.17 -10.02 -24.27
N LEU A 246 -11.34 -11.18 -23.63
CA LEU A 246 -11.43 -12.47 -24.32
C LEU A 246 -12.61 -12.55 -25.27
N ALA A 247 -13.73 -11.90 -24.95
CA ALA A 247 -14.89 -11.77 -25.84
C ALA A 247 -14.68 -10.74 -26.96
N GLY A 248 -13.52 -10.12 -27.05
CA GLY A 248 -13.15 -9.16 -28.12
C GLY A 248 -13.61 -7.71 -27.86
N LYS A 249 -14.13 -7.40 -26.66
CA LYS A 249 -14.48 -6.02 -26.31
C LYS A 249 -13.23 -5.18 -26.01
N ASN A 250 -13.23 -3.91 -26.41
CA ASN A 250 -12.17 -2.96 -26.08
C ASN A 250 -12.48 -2.25 -24.76
N VAL A 251 -12.29 -2.96 -23.65
CA VAL A 251 -12.48 -2.45 -22.28
C VAL A 251 -11.26 -2.72 -21.41
N TRP A 252 -11.13 -2.00 -20.31
CA TRP A 252 -9.95 -2.03 -19.45
C TRP A 252 -10.32 -2.01 -17.98
N ALA A 253 -9.45 -2.56 -17.13
CA ALA A 253 -9.39 -2.30 -15.71
C ALA A 253 -8.15 -1.45 -15.38
N ILE A 254 -8.21 -0.68 -14.29
CA ILE A 254 -7.06 -0.07 -13.63
C ILE A 254 -6.92 -0.74 -12.28
N GLY A 255 -5.70 -1.22 -11.99
CA GLY A 255 -5.34 -1.81 -10.71
C GLY A 255 -4.97 -0.76 -9.65
N VAL A 256 -4.71 -1.21 -8.43
CA VAL A 256 -4.40 -0.34 -7.28
C VAL A 256 -3.25 -0.88 -6.42
N ASP A 257 -2.56 0.01 -5.73
CA ASP A 257 -1.43 -0.19 -4.83
C ASP A 257 -0.20 -0.76 -5.53
N SER A 258 -0.34 -1.93 -6.13
CA SER A 258 0.71 -2.67 -6.84
C SER A 258 0.47 -2.66 -8.35
N ASP A 259 1.50 -2.94 -9.14
CA ASP A 259 1.31 -3.21 -10.56
C ASP A 259 0.61 -4.56 -10.75
N GLN A 260 -0.67 -4.50 -11.01
CA GLN A 260 -1.55 -5.67 -11.20
C GLN A 260 -1.62 -6.14 -12.65
N TYR A 261 -0.62 -5.82 -13.48
CA TYR A 261 -0.54 -6.28 -14.87
C TYR A 261 -0.72 -7.80 -14.99
N GLU A 262 0.00 -8.56 -14.16
CA GLU A 262 -0.02 -10.03 -14.20
C GLU A 262 -1.39 -10.61 -13.80
N ASP A 263 -2.10 -9.98 -12.88
CA ASP A 263 -3.45 -10.41 -12.47
C ASP A 263 -4.45 -10.26 -13.63
N GLY A 264 -4.19 -9.32 -14.54
CA GLY A 264 -4.99 -9.04 -15.72
C GLY A 264 -4.63 -9.86 -16.96
N VAL A 265 -3.56 -10.64 -16.95
CA VAL A 265 -3.12 -11.41 -18.15
C VAL A 265 -4.19 -12.42 -18.58
N TYR A 266 -4.60 -12.33 -19.85
CA TYR A 266 -5.61 -13.21 -20.48
C TYR A 266 -5.10 -13.91 -21.75
N ALA A 267 -3.97 -13.46 -22.31
CA ALA A 267 -3.28 -14.09 -23.43
C ALA A 267 -1.79 -13.70 -23.37
N GLU A 268 -0.94 -14.37 -24.12
CA GLU A 268 0.49 -14.07 -24.17
C GLU A 268 0.74 -12.58 -24.49
N GLY A 269 1.41 -11.89 -23.56
CA GLY A 269 1.75 -10.47 -23.67
C GLY A 269 0.54 -9.50 -23.63
N LYS A 270 -0.64 -9.97 -23.21
CA LYS A 270 -1.86 -9.15 -23.14
C LYS A 270 -2.48 -9.19 -21.76
N SER A 271 -2.73 -8.03 -21.22
CA SER A 271 -3.43 -7.86 -19.95
C SER A 271 -4.68 -6.98 -20.12
N ALA A 272 -5.73 -7.30 -19.38
CA ALA A 272 -6.89 -6.45 -19.25
C ALA A 272 -6.68 -5.27 -18.31
N VAL A 273 -5.57 -5.25 -17.54
CA VAL A 273 -5.14 -4.12 -16.72
C VAL A 273 -4.35 -3.15 -17.60
N LEU A 274 -4.94 -1.98 -17.88
CA LEU A 274 -4.32 -0.94 -18.69
C LEU A 274 -3.10 -0.32 -17.99
N THR A 275 -3.26 -0.03 -16.72
CA THR A 275 -2.29 0.54 -15.78
C THR A 275 -2.74 0.23 -14.37
N SER A 276 -1.92 0.54 -13.37
CA SER A 276 -2.29 0.50 -11.95
C SER A 276 -1.91 1.81 -11.28
N MET A 277 -2.77 2.32 -10.40
CA MET A 277 -2.38 3.39 -9.49
C MET A 277 -1.46 2.79 -8.43
N ILE A 278 -0.22 3.23 -8.42
CA ILE A 278 0.81 2.72 -7.52
C ILE A 278 0.80 3.49 -6.21
N LYS A 279 0.73 2.75 -5.10
CA LYS A 279 0.86 3.24 -3.74
C LYS A 279 1.90 2.38 -3.04
N VAL A 280 3.08 2.95 -2.81
CA VAL A 280 4.25 2.19 -2.36
C VAL A 280 4.18 1.99 -0.84
N VAL A 281 3.30 1.09 -0.40
CA VAL A 281 3.09 0.76 1.02
C VAL A 281 4.35 0.12 1.62
N GLU A 282 5.14 -0.54 0.79
CA GLU A 282 6.47 -1.05 1.13
C GLU A 282 7.35 0.02 1.79
N ASN A 283 7.28 1.28 1.31
CA ASN A 283 8.08 2.37 1.85
C ASN A 283 7.75 2.64 3.33
N SER A 284 6.48 2.55 3.72
CA SER A 284 6.06 2.77 5.11
C SER A 284 6.61 1.70 6.04
N THR A 285 6.57 0.44 5.62
CA THR A 285 7.09 -0.68 6.42
C THR A 285 8.61 -0.67 6.49
N LEU A 286 9.29 -0.41 5.38
CA LEU A 286 10.75 -0.27 5.32
C LEU A 286 11.25 0.91 6.16
N ASP A 287 10.60 2.07 6.06
CA ASP A 287 10.95 3.27 6.84
C ASP A 287 10.79 3.01 8.33
N ALA A 288 9.68 2.40 8.76
CA ALA A 288 9.43 2.09 10.16
C ALA A 288 10.46 1.07 10.71
N LEU A 289 10.73 -0.01 9.99
CA LEU A 289 11.72 -1.02 10.36
C LEU A 289 13.12 -0.42 10.45
N THR A 290 13.48 0.45 9.50
CA THR A 290 14.77 1.18 9.51
C THR A 290 14.88 2.08 10.72
N LYS A 291 13.83 2.84 11.06
CA LYS A 291 13.80 3.70 12.26
C LYS A 291 13.97 2.91 13.55
N VAL A 292 13.37 1.72 13.64
CA VAL A 292 13.56 0.83 14.81
C VAL A 292 15.01 0.36 14.87
N LYS A 293 15.54 -0.15 13.76
CA LYS A 293 16.91 -0.68 13.68
C LYS A 293 17.98 0.37 14.02
N GLU A 294 17.80 1.59 13.52
CA GLU A 294 18.75 2.69 13.70
C GLU A 294 18.56 3.46 15.01
N GLY A 295 17.50 3.17 15.78
CA GLY A 295 17.18 3.91 17.01
C GLY A 295 16.73 5.35 16.74
N THR A 296 16.25 5.64 15.53
CA THR A 296 15.79 6.98 15.10
C THR A 296 14.27 7.14 15.18
N TRP A 297 13.61 6.22 15.89
CA TRP A 297 12.16 6.21 16.04
C TRP A 297 11.62 7.50 16.63
N LYS A 298 10.59 8.03 15.99
CA LYS A 298 9.84 9.18 16.50
C LYS A 298 8.39 9.04 16.02
N GLY A 299 7.46 9.06 16.96
CA GLY A 299 6.04 9.07 16.66
C GLY A 299 5.59 10.31 15.90
N GLY A 300 4.45 10.22 15.25
CA GLY A 300 3.86 11.32 14.47
C GLY A 300 3.27 10.88 13.13
N VAL A 301 3.01 11.84 12.25
CA VAL A 301 2.44 11.59 10.93
C VAL A 301 3.53 11.70 9.86
N VAL A 302 3.56 10.73 8.94
CA VAL A 302 4.44 10.70 7.78
C VAL A 302 3.60 10.67 6.52
N THR A 303 3.76 11.68 5.67
CA THR A 303 3.02 11.77 4.39
C THR A 303 3.87 11.22 3.26
N GLN A 304 3.28 10.29 2.52
CA GLN A 304 3.81 9.71 1.29
C GLN A 304 3.07 10.31 0.10
N ASN A 305 3.79 10.78 -0.90
CA ASN A 305 3.21 11.45 -2.05
C ASN A 305 4.07 11.25 -3.32
N MET A 306 3.74 11.93 -4.38
CA MET A 306 4.47 11.83 -5.64
C MET A 306 5.89 12.40 -5.56
N ALA A 307 6.15 13.38 -4.70
CA ALA A 307 7.48 14.00 -4.58
C ALA A 307 8.49 13.09 -3.89
N ASN A 308 8.05 12.20 -3.00
CA ASN A 308 8.88 11.19 -2.36
C ASN A 308 8.64 9.77 -2.92
N GLU A 309 8.07 9.69 -4.14
CA GLU A 309 7.80 8.43 -4.86
C GLU A 309 6.84 7.47 -4.11
N GLY A 310 6.06 7.99 -3.16
CA GLY A 310 5.07 7.20 -2.42
C GLY A 310 3.85 6.82 -3.25
N VAL A 311 3.53 7.59 -4.29
CA VAL A 311 2.44 7.31 -5.23
C VAL A 311 2.86 7.56 -6.68
N GLY A 312 2.19 6.85 -7.61
CA GLY A 312 2.48 6.96 -9.03
C GLY A 312 1.54 6.15 -9.90
N TYR A 313 2.01 5.71 -11.06
CA TYR A 313 1.27 4.80 -11.93
C TYR A 313 2.19 3.81 -12.64
N ALA A 314 1.65 2.63 -13.01
CA ALA A 314 2.37 1.58 -13.70
C ALA A 314 2.41 1.81 -15.22
N THR A 315 3.54 1.45 -15.85
CA THR A 315 3.72 1.57 -17.31
C THR A 315 4.02 0.25 -17.99
N THR A 316 3.82 -0.87 -17.32
CA THR A 316 4.18 -2.23 -17.75
C THR A 316 3.38 -2.68 -18.97
N ASN A 317 2.10 -2.31 -19.06
CA ASN A 317 1.28 -2.72 -20.19
C ASN A 317 1.72 -2.01 -21.49
N SER A 318 2.16 -2.80 -22.47
CA SER A 318 2.57 -2.30 -23.79
C SER A 318 1.39 -1.78 -24.65
N GLU A 319 0.16 -2.15 -24.33
CA GLU A 319 -1.05 -1.64 -24.98
C GLU A 319 -1.44 -0.23 -24.49
N LEU A 320 -0.87 0.25 -23.36
CA LEU A 320 -0.96 1.64 -22.96
C LEU A 320 -0.11 2.50 -23.91
N LYS A 321 -0.77 3.26 -24.76
CA LYS A 321 -0.14 4.02 -25.85
C LYS A 321 0.84 5.08 -25.33
N ALA A 322 1.89 5.33 -26.11
CA ALA A 322 2.95 6.27 -25.73
C ALA A 322 2.41 7.68 -25.43
N GLU A 323 1.42 8.14 -26.19
CA GLU A 323 0.79 9.44 -25.99
C GLU A 323 -0.03 9.49 -24.69
N ALA A 324 -0.64 8.38 -24.28
CA ALA A 324 -1.35 8.30 -22.99
C ALA A 324 -0.36 8.33 -21.82
N LYS A 325 0.78 7.62 -21.94
CA LYS A 325 1.89 7.72 -20.97
C LYS A 325 2.42 9.15 -20.89
N ALA A 326 2.70 9.79 -22.03
CA ALA A 326 3.21 11.14 -22.09
C ALA A 326 2.23 12.19 -21.46
N ALA A 327 0.93 11.99 -21.63
CA ALA A 327 -0.08 12.84 -20.99
C ALA A 327 -0.07 12.69 -19.45
N ALA A 328 0.02 11.47 -18.95
CA ALA A 328 0.14 11.21 -17.52
C ALA A 328 1.46 11.76 -16.94
N ASP A 329 2.59 11.60 -17.65
CA ASP A 329 3.89 12.15 -17.25
C ASP A 329 3.90 13.69 -17.23
N SER A 330 3.19 14.33 -18.17
CA SER A 330 3.00 15.79 -18.15
C SER A 330 2.19 16.23 -16.92
N ALA A 331 1.12 15.50 -16.59
CA ALA A 331 0.34 15.78 -15.39
C ALA A 331 1.17 15.56 -14.12
N LYS A 332 2.00 14.51 -14.07
CA LYS A 332 2.97 14.29 -12.99
C LYS A 332 3.90 15.48 -12.79
N ALA A 333 4.46 16.01 -13.87
CA ALA A 333 5.32 17.19 -13.81
C ALA A 333 4.57 18.45 -13.31
N ASP A 334 3.32 18.63 -13.72
CA ASP A 334 2.49 19.75 -13.26
C ASP A 334 2.14 19.62 -11.76
N ILE A 335 1.88 18.41 -11.26
CA ILE A 335 1.66 18.16 -9.83
C ILE A 335 2.96 18.42 -9.04
N LEU A 336 4.09 17.87 -9.46
CA LEU A 336 5.39 18.03 -8.78
C LEU A 336 5.84 19.51 -8.74
N SER A 337 5.50 20.30 -9.73
CA SER A 337 5.81 21.73 -9.75
C SER A 337 4.81 22.61 -8.98
N GLY A 338 3.71 22.01 -8.48
CA GLY A 338 2.62 22.74 -7.81
C GLY A 338 1.72 23.53 -8.76
N LYS A 339 1.89 23.40 -10.08
CA LYS A 339 1.02 24.03 -11.09
C LYS A 339 -0.37 23.40 -11.09
N LEU A 340 -0.45 22.10 -10.77
CA LEU A 340 -1.69 21.35 -10.63
C LEU A 340 -1.83 20.86 -9.19
N VAL A 341 -2.96 21.18 -8.57
CA VAL A 341 -3.36 20.67 -7.26
C VAL A 341 -4.63 19.86 -7.45
N VAL A 342 -4.56 18.58 -7.12
CA VAL A 342 -5.68 17.64 -7.20
C VAL A 342 -6.49 17.73 -5.91
N ASP A 343 -7.82 17.71 -6.00
CA ASP A 343 -8.69 17.72 -4.83
C ASP A 343 -8.65 16.41 -4.07
N LYS A 344 -8.87 16.50 -2.75
CA LYS A 344 -8.83 15.35 -1.80
C LYS A 344 -10.21 14.99 -1.26
N THR A 345 -11.19 15.86 -1.45
CA THR A 345 -12.50 15.78 -0.79
C THR A 345 -13.63 15.95 -1.78
N TYR A 346 -14.78 15.35 -1.49
CA TYR A 346 -15.99 15.58 -2.28
C TYR A 346 -16.44 17.05 -2.24
N ALA A 347 -16.27 17.70 -1.08
CA ALA A 347 -16.64 19.10 -0.94
C ALA A 347 -15.87 19.98 -1.93
N ALA A 348 -14.56 19.79 -2.07
CA ALA A 348 -13.73 20.50 -3.02
C ALA A 348 -14.10 20.18 -4.47
N ALA A 349 -14.25 18.90 -4.81
CA ALA A 349 -14.64 18.44 -6.15
C ALA A 349 -16.03 18.93 -6.57
N LYS A 350 -16.99 18.99 -5.65
CA LYS A 350 -18.32 19.58 -5.88
C LYS A 350 -18.24 21.07 -6.16
N ALA A 351 -17.41 21.79 -5.40
CA ALA A 351 -17.23 23.23 -5.62
C ALA A 351 -16.70 23.54 -7.02
N LYS A 352 -15.90 22.64 -7.61
CA LYS A 352 -15.42 22.72 -9.00
C LYS A 352 -16.42 22.14 -10.02
N GLY A 353 -17.48 21.49 -9.59
CA GLY A 353 -18.45 20.84 -10.48
C GLY A 353 -17.95 19.53 -11.13
N VAL A 354 -16.92 18.90 -10.57
CA VAL A 354 -16.34 17.65 -11.11
C VAL A 354 -16.84 16.40 -10.41
N ALA A 355 -17.36 16.50 -9.18
CA ALA A 355 -17.93 15.35 -8.49
C ALA A 355 -19.20 14.84 -9.20
N PRO A 356 -19.37 13.51 -9.37
CA PRO A 356 -20.59 12.95 -9.93
C PRO A 356 -21.83 13.34 -9.14
N ALA A 357 -22.97 13.42 -9.85
CA ALA A 357 -24.25 13.64 -9.20
C ALA A 357 -24.63 12.41 -8.37
N GLY A 358 -24.94 12.61 -7.09
CA GLY A 358 -25.29 11.51 -6.17
C GLY A 358 -24.14 11.05 -5.26
N LEU A 359 -22.89 11.33 -5.60
CA LEU A 359 -21.80 11.23 -4.64
C LEU A 359 -21.91 12.41 -3.65
N GLY A 360 -22.03 12.13 -2.39
CA GLY A 360 -22.15 13.23 -1.46
C GLY A 360 -22.71 12.93 -0.12
N ALA A 361 -22.94 11.65 0.12
CA ALA A 361 -23.27 11.13 1.46
C ALA A 361 -22.04 10.43 2.07
N ILE A 362 -20.92 10.38 1.37
CA ILE A 362 -19.69 9.79 1.90
C ILE A 362 -18.90 10.95 2.47
N ASP A 363 -18.68 10.90 3.77
CA ASP A 363 -17.95 11.91 4.50
C ASP A 363 -16.47 11.91 4.11
N ASP A 364 -15.97 13.12 3.97
CA ASP A 364 -14.56 13.39 3.70
C ASP A 364 -13.68 13.07 4.93
#